data_23e5ddb1370a659bc848eb2eed83408a
#
_entry.id   23e5ddb1370a659bc848eb2eed83408a
#
_cell.length_a   1.000
_cell.length_b   1.000
_cell.length_c   1.000
_cell.angle_alpha   90.00
_cell.angle_beta   90.00
_cell.angle_gamma   90.00
#
_symmetry.space_group_name_H-M   'P 1'
#
loop_
_entity.id
_entity.type
_entity.pdbx_description
1 polymer ?
#
loop_
_entity_poly.entity_id
_entity_poly.type
_entity_poly.pdbx_seq_one_letter_code
_entity_poly.pdbx_strand_id
1 'polypeptide(L)'
;TLAQGEFQADTAVAGLQAAYARDENDEFVKATVIRAEGQPDAAMEDGDALIFMNFRADRAREITRAFVNADFDGFARKKVVNVDFVMLTEYAADIKTAVAYPPASLVNTFGEWMAKNDKTQLRISETEKYAHVTFFFNGGVEESFKGEDRILINSPKVATYDLQPEMSSAELTEKLVAAIKSGKYDTIICNYPNGD
;
A
#
# COMPACT_ATOMS: atom_id res chain seq x y z
N THR A 1 17.51 6.72 10.25
CA THR A 1 18.02 5.50 9.60
C THR A 1 18.31 5.65 8.13
N LEU A 2 17.61 6.49 7.37
CA LEU A 2 17.90 6.65 5.92
C LEU A 2 19.35 7.16 5.66
N ALA A 3 19.91 7.88 6.61
CA ALA A 3 21.28 8.40 6.49
C ALA A 3 22.26 7.82 7.52
N GLN A 4 21.75 7.15 8.54
CA GLN A 4 22.56 6.68 9.67
C GLN A 4 22.24 5.22 9.99
N GLY A 5 22.03 4.38 8.99
CA GLY A 5 21.60 3.01 9.15
C GLY A 5 22.12 2.30 10.40
N GLU A 6 21.39 1.34 10.90
CA GLU A 6 21.79 0.50 12.02
C GLU A 6 23.05 -0.30 11.69
N PHE A 7 23.21 -0.61 10.39
CA PHE A 7 24.34 -1.34 9.83
C PHE A 7 25.03 -0.54 8.74
N GLN A 8 26.30 -0.85 8.49
CA GLN A 8 27.11 -0.27 7.43
C GLN A 8 27.88 -1.38 6.70
N ALA A 9 28.05 -1.19 5.39
CA ALA A 9 28.90 -2.05 4.56
C ALA A 9 29.56 -1.24 3.43
N ASP A 10 30.70 -1.70 2.93
CA ASP A 10 31.42 -1.04 1.85
C ASP A 10 30.76 -1.21 0.50
N THR A 11 30.04 -2.32 0.29
CA THR A 11 29.30 -2.63 -0.93
C THR A 11 27.92 -3.20 -0.62
N ALA A 12 26.96 -3.06 -1.55
CA ALA A 12 25.62 -3.62 -1.39
C ALA A 12 25.65 -5.14 -1.22
N VAL A 13 26.52 -5.84 -1.96
CA VAL A 13 26.67 -7.30 -1.84
C VAL A 13 27.18 -7.71 -0.47
N ALA A 14 28.18 -7.02 0.06
CA ALA A 14 28.70 -7.28 1.42
C ALA A 14 27.61 -7.00 2.48
N GLY A 15 26.83 -5.93 2.31
CA GLY A 15 25.71 -5.61 3.20
C GLY A 15 24.64 -6.68 3.22
N LEU A 16 24.26 -7.20 2.04
CA LEU A 16 23.28 -8.29 1.92
C LEU A 16 23.79 -9.59 2.52
N GLN A 17 25.04 -9.97 2.25
CA GLN A 17 25.67 -11.17 2.85
C GLN A 17 25.72 -11.07 4.38
N ALA A 18 26.02 -9.89 4.91
CA ALA A 18 25.99 -9.66 6.35
C ALA A 18 24.57 -9.74 6.94
N ALA A 19 23.55 -9.34 6.18
CA ALA A 19 22.15 -9.50 6.58
C ALA A 19 21.77 -10.99 6.68
N TYR A 20 22.09 -11.79 5.67
CA TYR A 20 21.86 -13.24 5.69
C TYR A 20 22.61 -13.93 6.84
N ALA A 21 23.82 -13.49 7.16
CA ALA A 21 24.58 -14.01 8.30
C ALA A 21 23.92 -13.69 9.67
N ARG A 22 22.97 -12.76 9.72
CA ARG A 22 22.13 -12.43 10.89
C ARG A 22 20.76 -13.09 10.85
N ASP A 23 20.54 -14.08 9.97
CA ASP A 23 19.27 -14.74 9.73
C ASP A 23 18.15 -13.80 9.22
N GLU A 24 18.51 -12.72 8.54
CA GLU A 24 17.58 -11.86 7.81
C GLU A 24 17.29 -12.47 6.43
N ASN A 25 16.06 -12.28 5.91
CA ASN A 25 15.69 -12.68 4.55
C ASN A 25 15.41 -11.45 3.69
N ASP A 26 15.20 -11.64 2.39
CA ASP A 26 15.05 -10.55 1.42
C ASP A 26 13.95 -9.55 1.76
N GLU A 27 12.88 -9.99 2.40
CA GLU A 27 11.75 -9.13 2.78
C GLU A 27 12.07 -8.27 4.01
N PHE A 28 12.94 -8.75 4.91
CA PHE A 28 13.19 -8.15 6.22
C PHE A 28 14.63 -7.70 6.43
N VAL A 29 15.39 -7.45 5.35
CA VAL A 29 16.73 -6.86 5.45
C VAL A 29 16.65 -5.50 6.14
N LYS A 30 17.38 -5.36 7.24
CA LYS A 30 17.43 -4.10 7.97
C LYS A 30 18.21 -3.04 7.21
N ALA A 31 17.84 -1.78 7.44
CA ALA A 31 18.46 -0.64 6.77
C ALA A 31 19.98 -0.63 6.98
N THR A 32 20.72 -0.71 5.87
CA THR A 32 22.19 -0.75 5.85
C THR A 32 22.68 0.40 5.00
N VAL A 33 23.59 1.20 5.55
CA VAL A 33 24.29 2.26 4.81
C VAL A 33 25.41 1.62 3.99
N ILE A 34 25.38 1.85 2.69
CA ILE A 34 26.45 1.42 1.79
C ILE A 34 27.41 2.59 1.63
N ARG A 35 28.61 2.46 2.18
CA ARG A 35 29.64 3.49 2.13
C ARG A 35 31.02 2.87 2.21
N ALA A 36 31.81 3.04 1.15
CA ALA A 36 33.21 2.63 1.15
C ALA A 36 34.02 3.45 2.16
N GLU A 37 35.11 2.87 2.66
CA GLU A 37 36.01 3.53 3.60
C GLU A 37 36.51 4.88 3.04
N GLY A 38 36.48 5.92 3.87
CA GLY A 38 36.93 7.27 3.50
C GLY A 38 35.95 8.09 2.68
N GLN A 39 34.77 7.55 2.32
CA GLN A 39 33.72 8.32 1.66
C GLN A 39 32.91 9.13 2.67
N PRO A 40 32.45 10.36 2.33
CA PRO A 40 31.61 11.17 3.21
C PRO A 40 30.24 10.54 3.42
N ASP A 41 29.56 10.91 4.49
CA ASP A 41 28.15 10.59 4.69
C ASP A 41 27.30 11.25 3.60
N ALA A 42 26.47 10.46 2.94
CA ALA A 42 25.40 10.97 2.05
C ALA A 42 24.13 11.21 2.86
N ALA A 43 24.22 12.02 3.91
CA ALA A 43 23.08 12.38 4.73
C ALA A 43 22.25 13.45 4.02
N MET A 44 20.90 13.35 4.15
CA MET A 44 20.01 14.42 3.69
C MET A 44 20.21 15.69 4.51
N GLU A 45 20.17 16.82 3.83
CA GLU A 45 20.29 18.15 4.41
C GLU A 45 19.05 19.00 4.10
N ASP A 46 18.89 20.09 4.85
CA ASP A 46 17.80 21.04 4.59
C ASP A 46 17.98 21.68 3.21
N GLY A 47 16.92 21.71 2.43
CA GLY A 47 16.94 22.20 1.05
C GLY A 47 17.22 21.14 -0.02
N ASP A 48 17.47 19.88 0.37
CA ASP A 48 17.54 18.79 -0.59
C ASP A 48 16.19 18.53 -1.25
N ALA A 49 16.21 18.10 -2.52
CA ALA A 49 15.03 17.65 -3.24
C ALA A 49 14.89 16.13 -3.13
N LEU A 50 13.69 15.68 -2.73
CA LEU A 50 13.35 14.25 -2.64
C LEU A 50 12.18 13.94 -3.57
N ILE A 51 12.44 13.21 -4.65
CA ILE A 51 11.41 12.72 -5.55
C ILE A 51 11.11 11.26 -5.20
N PHE A 52 9.89 10.99 -4.71
CA PHE A 52 9.49 9.65 -4.32
C PHE A 52 8.79 8.96 -5.50
N MET A 53 9.52 8.07 -6.18
CA MET A 53 9.14 7.50 -7.49
C MET A 53 8.17 6.33 -7.41
N ASN A 54 7.49 6.12 -6.27
CA ASN A 54 6.50 5.07 -6.11
C ASN A 54 5.18 5.43 -6.79
N PHE A 55 4.67 4.53 -7.62
CA PHE A 55 3.33 4.69 -8.20
C PHE A 55 2.23 4.37 -7.20
N ARG A 56 2.37 3.28 -6.43
CA ARG A 56 1.40 2.87 -5.41
C ARG A 56 1.47 3.77 -4.18
N ALA A 57 0.30 4.13 -3.65
CA ALA A 57 0.17 5.06 -2.52
C ALA A 57 0.24 4.38 -1.14
N ASP A 58 -0.09 3.11 -1.01
CA ASP A 58 -0.32 2.41 0.26
C ASP A 58 0.80 2.61 1.30
N ARG A 59 1.97 1.97 1.14
CA ARG A 59 3.11 2.17 2.04
C ARG A 59 3.88 3.47 1.79
N ALA A 60 3.77 4.05 0.56
CA ALA A 60 4.43 5.31 0.24
C ALA A 60 3.94 6.46 1.12
N ARG A 61 2.65 6.47 1.52
CA ARG A 61 2.10 7.50 2.42
C ARG A 61 2.75 7.49 3.80
N GLU A 62 3.15 6.34 4.32
CA GLU A 62 3.77 6.22 5.63
C GLU A 62 5.11 6.95 5.68
N ILE A 63 6.00 6.64 4.73
CA ILE A 63 7.32 7.28 4.67
C ILE A 63 7.20 8.77 4.29
N THR A 64 6.26 9.14 3.41
CA THR A 64 6.03 10.53 3.05
C THR A 64 5.65 11.34 4.28
N ARG A 65 4.71 10.86 5.11
CA ARG A 65 4.34 11.53 6.36
C ARG A 65 5.51 11.70 7.32
N ALA A 66 6.43 10.71 7.36
CA ALA A 66 7.63 10.83 8.18
C ALA A 66 8.56 11.97 7.76
N PHE A 67 8.51 12.40 6.49
CA PHE A 67 9.27 13.56 6.01
C PHE A 67 8.51 14.88 6.15
N VAL A 68 7.23 14.91 5.74
CA VAL A 68 6.50 16.17 5.52
C VAL A 68 5.62 16.61 6.69
N ASN A 69 5.19 15.70 7.57
CA ASN A 69 4.34 16.07 8.70
C ASN A 69 5.18 16.55 9.87
N ALA A 70 4.90 17.79 10.34
CA ALA A 70 5.59 18.33 11.50
C ALA A 70 5.26 17.57 12.80
N ASP A 71 4.02 17.13 12.93
CA ASP A 71 3.43 16.42 14.08
C ASP A 71 3.51 14.88 13.98
N PHE A 72 4.39 14.38 13.10
CA PHE A 72 4.56 12.93 12.92
C PHE A 72 5.00 12.23 14.22
N ASP A 73 4.25 11.21 14.63
CA ASP A 73 4.40 10.47 15.88
C ASP A 73 4.67 8.96 15.70
N GLY A 74 4.75 8.47 14.46
CA GLY A 74 4.93 7.04 14.18
C GLY A 74 6.25 6.45 14.70
N PHE A 75 7.30 7.27 14.84
CA PHE A 75 8.57 6.92 15.50
C PHE A 75 9.36 8.19 15.85
N ALA A 76 10.31 8.07 16.80
CA ALA A 76 11.17 9.19 17.18
C ALA A 76 12.17 9.52 16.06
N ARG A 77 12.03 10.72 15.47
CA ARG A 77 12.99 11.24 14.47
C ARG A 77 14.20 11.84 15.19
N LYS A 78 15.40 11.36 14.89
CA LYS A 78 16.64 11.92 15.47
C LYS A 78 16.94 13.32 14.93
N LYS A 79 16.62 13.57 13.65
CA LYS A 79 16.73 14.84 12.96
C LYS A 79 15.52 14.98 12.04
N VAL A 80 14.87 16.12 12.07
CA VAL A 80 13.89 16.51 11.05
C VAL A 80 14.66 17.26 9.98
N VAL A 81 14.57 16.82 8.74
CA VAL A 81 15.19 17.46 7.58
C VAL A 81 14.09 18.09 6.74
N ASN A 82 14.24 19.37 6.44
CA ASN A 82 13.28 20.09 5.62
C ASN A 82 13.67 19.96 4.15
N VAL A 83 13.07 18.98 3.46
CA VAL A 83 13.33 18.67 2.05
C VAL A 83 12.18 19.15 1.16
N ASP A 84 12.50 19.50 -0.09
CA ASP A 84 11.50 19.70 -1.14
C ASP A 84 10.99 18.34 -1.61
N PHE A 85 9.89 17.87 -0.97
CA PHE A 85 9.33 16.56 -1.23
C PHE A 85 8.35 16.58 -2.42
N VAL A 86 8.54 15.68 -3.38
CA VAL A 86 7.63 15.49 -4.52
C VAL A 86 7.12 14.04 -4.53
N MET A 87 5.81 13.87 -4.39
CA MET A 87 5.13 12.60 -4.63
C MET A 87 5.02 12.34 -6.14
N LEU A 88 5.26 11.11 -6.59
CA LEU A 88 5.00 10.77 -7.99
C LEU A 88 3.50 10.87 -8.32
N THR A 89 2.66 10.29 -7.47
CA THR A 89 1.20 10.41 -7.51
C THR A 89 0.71 10.92 -6.16
N GLU A 90 -0.54 11.37 -6.05
CA GLU A 90 -1.11 11.74 -4.75
C GLU A 90 -1.25 10.50 -3.86
N TYR A 91 -0.50 10.44 -2.76
CA TYR A 91 -0.53 9.30 -1.85
C TYR A 91 -1.65 9.38 -0.81
N ALA A 92 -2.06 10.57 -0.45
CA ALA A 92 -3.25 10.84 0.37
C ALA A 92 -3.62 12.32 0.26
N ALA A 93 -4.91 12.63 0.32
CA ALA A 93 -5.45 13.99 0.18
C ALA A 93 -5.04 14.93 1.34
N ASP A 94 -4.68 14.37 2.50
CA ASP A 94 -4.22 15.11 3.68
C ASP A 94 -2.73 15.48 3.61
N ILE A 95 -1.93 14.85 2.74
CA ILE A 95 -0.51 15.13 2.58
C ILE A 95 -0.32 16.35 1.67
N LYS A 96 0.22 17.43 2.23
CA LYS A 96 0.39 18.71 1.53
C LYS A 96 1.83 18.89 1.05
N THR A 97 2.12 18.35 -0.13
CA THR A 97 3.40 18.53 -0.82
C THR A 97 3.18 18.44 -2.34
N ALA A 98 4.23 18.68 -3.12
CA ALA A 98 4.13 18.64 -4.59
C ALA A 98 3.79 17.24 -5.09
N VAL A 99 2.98 17.17 -6.16
CA VAL A 99 2.58 15.94 -6.85
C VAL A 99 2.95 16.07 -8.32
N ALA A 100 3.76 15.13 -8.82
CA ALA A 100 4.21 15.15 -10.21
C ALA A 100 3.05 14.82 -11.19
N TYR A 101 2.24 13.82 -10.83
CA TYR A 101 1.09 13.37 -11.61
C TYR A 101 -0.15 13.35 -10.71
N PRO A 102 -0.90 14.45 -10.61
CA PRO A 102 -2.13 14.49 -9.81
C PRO A 102 -3.17 13.51 -10.36
N PRO A 103 -4.07 12.99 -9.50
CA PRO A 103 -5.09 12.04 -9.91
C PRO A 103 -6.04 12.66 -10.93
N ALA A 104 -6.38 11.89 -11.97
CA ALA A 104 -7.47 12.24 -12.87
C ALA A 104 -8.80 11.81 -12.25
N SER A 105 -9.82 12.67 -12.33
CA SER A 105 -11.18 12.29 -11.95
C SER A 105 -11.72 11.31 -12.98
N LEU A 106 -12.08 10.09 -12.54
CA LEU A 106 -12.71 9.10 -13.39
C LEU A 106 -14.22 9.25 -13.32
N VAL A 107 -14.85 9.37 -14.47
CA VAL A 107 -16.32 9.41 -14.63
C VAL A 107 -16.78 8.18 -15.40
N ASN A 108 -18.04 7.78 -15.18
CA ASN A 108 -18.61 6.58 -15.79
C ASN A 108 -17.84 5.29 -15.47
N THR A 109 -17.36 5.18 -14.23
CA THR A 109 -16.83 3.91 -13.74
C THR A 109 -17.92 2.83 -13.80
N PHE A 110 -17.51 1.57 -13.78
CA PHE A 110 -18.46 0.45 -13.85
C PHE A 110 -19.54 0.54 -12.76
N GLY A 111 -19.14 0.84 -11.50
CA GLY A 111 -20.07 0.99 -10.38
C GLY A 111 -21.06 2.11 -10.58
N GLU A 112 -20.59 3.25 -11.09
CA GLU A 112 -21.44 4.39 -11.41
C GLU A 112 -22.43 4.08 -12.55
N TRP A 113 -21.97 3.36 -13.58
CA TRP A 113 -22.82 2.94 -14.70
C TRP A 113 -23.92 1.97 -14.26
N MET A 114 -23.60 0.99 -13.41
CA MET A 114 -24.57 0.09 -12.81
C MET A 114 -25.65 0.87 -12.03
N ALA A 115 -25.20 1.82 -11.19
CA ALA A 115 -26.12 2.66 -10.41
C ALA A 115 -27.04 3.52 -11.27
N LYS A 116 -26.52 4.11 -12.36
CA LYS A 116 -27.31 4.90 -13.32
C LYS A 116 -28.38 4.09 -14.05
N ASN A 117 -28.18 2.78 -14.18
CA ASN A 117 -29.10 1.87 -14.83
C ASN A 117 -29.95 1.05 -13.82
N ASP A 118 -30.01 1.48 -12.55
CA ASP A 118 -30.75 0.82 -11.46
C ASP A 118 -30.42 -0.68 -11.30
N LYS A 119 -29.16 -1.04 -11.57
CA LYS A 119 -28.63 -2.39 -11.44
C LYS A 119 -28.04 -2.64 -10.07
N THR A 120 -28.15 -3.87 -9.59
CA THR A 120 -27.60 -4.31 -8.32
C THR A 120 -26.22 -4.95 -8.50
N GLN A 121 -25.31 -4.66 -7.59
CA GLN A 121 -23.94 -5.18 -7.66
C GLN A 121 -23.41 -5.54 -6.28
N LEU A 122 -22.60 -6.59 -6.22
CA LEU A 122 -21.87 -7.01 -5.02
C LEU A 122 -20.37 -6.88 -5.24
N ARG A 123 -19.67 -6.33 -4.24
CA ARG A 123 -18.22 -6.37 -4.08
C ARG A 123 -17.88 -7.31 -2.93
N ILE A 124 -17.06 -8.31 -3.19
CA ILE A 124 -16.71 -9.31 -2.17
C ILE A 124 -15.23 -9.68 -2.27
N SER A 125 -14.53 -9.61 -1.16
CA SER A 125 -13.12 -9.97 -1.07
C SER A 125 -12.65 -10.08 0.38
N GLU A 126 -11.46 -10.65 0.58
CA GLU A 126 -10.74 -10.57 1.85
C GLU A 126 -10.12 -9.19 2.07
N THR A 127 -9.70 -8.91 3.32
CA THR A 127 -9.09 -7.63 3.75
C THR A 127 -7.98 -7.18 2.80
N GLU A 128 -7.05 -8.07 2.44
CA GLU A 128 -5.90 -7.77 1.57
C GLU A 128 -6.26 -7.32 0.15
N LYS A 129 -7.42 -7.72 -0.33
CA LYS A 129 -7.89 -7.43 -1.69
C LYS A 129 -9.18 -6.59 -1.73
N TYR A 130 -9.72 -6.22 -0.56
CA TYR A 130 -10.99 -5.50 -0.47
C TYR A 130 -10.96 -4.13 -1.16
N ALA A 131 -9.92 -3.35 -0.92
CA ALA A 131 -9.76 -2.05 -1.57
C ALA A 131 -9.67 -2.16 -3.11
N HIS A 132 -9.18 -3.29 -3.63
CA HIS A 132 -9.07 -3.51 -5.08
C HIS A 132 -10.44 -3.66 -5.75
N VAL A 133 -11.43 -4.23 -5.06
CA VAL A 133 -12.81 -4.40 -5.59
C VAL A 133 -13.75 -3.27 -5.17
N THR A 134 -13.33 -2.37 -4.29
CA THR A 134 -14.11 -1.23 -3.80
C THR A 134 -13.49 0.09 -4.25
N PHE A 135 -12.65 0.69 -3.44
CA PHE A 135 -12.04 2.01 -3.67
C PHE A 135 -11.38 2.13 -5.04
N PHE A 136 -10.45 1.24 -5.38
CA PHE A 136 -9.72 1.32 -6.66
C PHE A 136 -10.63 1.01 -7.86
N PHE A 137 -11.50 0.02 -7.73
CA PHE A 137 -12.44 -0.32 -8.80
C PHE A 137 -13.47 0.78 -9.05
N ASN A 138 -13.80 1.55 -8.02
CA ASN A 138 -14.70 2.70 -8.11
C ASN A 138 -13.97 4.01 -8.48
N GLY A 139 -12.72 3.91 -8.95
CA GLY A 139 -11.97 5.08 -9.43
C GLY A 139 -11.56 6.06 -8.32
N GLY A 140 -11.34 5.55 -7.10
CA GLY A 140 -10.93 6.35 -5.94
C GLY A 140 -12.12 6.89 -5.13
N VAL A 141 -13.33 6.39 -5.36
CA VAL A 141 -14.53 6.75 -4.59
C VAL A 141 -14.73 5.73 -3.47
N GLU A 142 -14.69 6.20 -2.21
CA GLU A 142 -14.86 5.35 -1.02
C GLU A 142 -16.31 4.93 -0.80
N GLU A 143 -17.25 5.85 -1.04
CA GLU A 143 -18.68 5.60 -0.87
C GLU A 143 -19.19 4.55 -1.84
N SER A 144 -20.14 3.73 -1.38
CA SER A 144 -20.84 2.77 -2.22
C SER A 144 -21.79 3.48 -3.17
N PHE A 145 -21.83 3.08 -4.44
CA PHE A 145 -22.83 3.54 -5.37
C PHE A 145 -24.23 2.97 -5.04
N LYS A 146 -25.28 3.60 -5.53
CA LYS A 146 -26.64 3.07 -5.41
C LYS A 146 -26.70 1.64 -5.95
N GLY A 147 -27.24 0.71 -5.16
CA GLY A 147 -27.34 -0.71 -5.53
C GLY A 147 -26.03 -1.51 -5.34
N GLU A 148 -24.99 -0.92 -4.75
CA GLU A 148 -23.75 -1.59 -4.43
C GLU A 148 -23.74 -2.08 -2.99
N ASP A 149 -23.72 -3.40 -2.81
CA ASP A 149 -23.46 -4.06 -1.53
C ASP A 149 -22.00 -4.48 -1.44
N ARG A 150 -21.48 -4.54 -0.22
CA ARG A 150 -20.10 -4.92 0.06
C ARG A 150 -20.03 -6.01 1.12
N ILE A 151 -19.26 -7.07 0.86
CA ILE A 151 -18.96 -8.13 1.83
C ILE A 151 -17.46 -8.21 2.02
N LEU A 152 -17.01 -7.89 3.22
CA LEU A 152 -15.61 -8.05 3.64
C LEU A 152 -15.46 -9.36 4.44
N ILE A 153 -14.49 -10.17 4.05
CA ILE A 153 -14.03 -11.34 4.79
C ILE A 153 -12.69 -10.97 5.44
N ASN A 154 -12.52 -11.24 6.73
CA ASN A 154 -11.26 -10.93 7.39
C ASN A 154 -10.17 -11.90 6.92
N SER A 155 -9.03 -11.36 6.50
CA SER A 155 -7.84 -12.17 6.24
C SER A 155 -7.29 -12.79 7.53
N PRO A 156 -6.59 -13.93 7.46
CA PRO A 156 -6.00 -14.58 8.63
C PRO A 156 -5.04 -13.64 9.39
N LYS A 157 -5.04 -13.74 10.71
CA LYS A 157 -4.13 -12.98 11.59
C LYS A 157 -2.86 -13.77 11.84
N VAL A 158 -2.02 -13.89 10.82
CA VAL A 158 -0.72 -14.57 10.87
C VAL A 158 0.40 -13.59 10.55
N ALA A 159 1.63 -13.90 10.94
CA ALA A 159 2.78 -13.02 10.70
C ALA A 159 3.10 -12.89 9.21
N THR A 160 3.04 -14.01 8.49
CA THR A 160 3.21 -14.13 7.02
C THR A 160 2.23 -15.16 6.50
N TYR A 161 1.74 -15.01 5.26
CA TYR A 161 0.65 -15.84 4.74
C TYR A 161 1.06 -17.23 4.30
N ASP A 162 2.35 -17.53 4.19
CA ASP A 162 2.87 -18.89 4.08
C ASP A 162 2.51 -19.79 5.28
N LEU A 163 2.20 -19.19 6.42
CA LEU A 163 1.71 -19.89 7.62
C LEU A 163 0.24 -20.31 7.51
N GLN A 164 -0.51 -19.72 6.60
CA GLN A 164 -1.91 -20.06 6.30
C GLN A 164 -2.21 -19.76 4.82
N PRO A 165 -1.62 -20.53 3.88
CA PRO A 165 -1.70 -20.25 2.44
C PRO A 165 -3.10 -20.33 1.86
N GLU A 166 -4.00 -21.13 2.47
CA GLU A 166 -5.41 -21.19 2.09
C GLU A 166 -6.17 -19.90 2.35
N MET A 167 -5.61 -19.00 3.15
CA MET A 167 -6.23 -17.73 3.51
C MET A 167 -7.65 -17.93 4.09
N SER A 168 -8.59 -17.04 3.78
CA SER A 168 -10.02 -17.21 4.10
C SER A 168 -10.85 -17.61 2.89
N SER A 169 -10.26 -18.35 1.94
CA SER A 169 -10.91 -18.72 0.67
C SER A 169 -12.18 -19.55 0.87
N ALA A 170 -12.22 -20.39 1.90
CA ALA A 170 -13.39 -21.21 2.20
C ALA A 170 -14.60 -20.34 2.58
N GLU A 171 -14.46 -19.40 3.50
CA GLU A 171 -15.51 -18.46 3.89
C GLU A 171 -15.92 -17.55 2.73
N LEU A 172 -14.94 -17.04 1.99
CA LEU A 172 -15.18 -16.23 0.80
C LEU A 172 -16.04 -16.99 -0.21
N THR A 173 -15.68 -18.25 -0.49
CA THR A 173 -16.42 -19.12 -1.43
C THR A 173 -17.84 -19.39 -0.95
N GLU A 174 -18.05 -19.69 0.33
CA GLU A 174 -19.38 -19.93 0.90
C GLU A 174 -20.28 -18.71 0.69
N LYS A 175 -19.81 -17.51 1.06
CA LYS A 175 -20.58 -16.27 0.91
C LYS A 175 -20.81 -15.90 -0.55
N LEU A 176 -19.82 -16.11 -1.42
CA LEU A 176 -19.95 -15.88 -2.85
C LEU A 176 -21.02 -16.79 -3.47
N VAL A 177 -20.98 -18.10 -3.18
CA VAL A 177 -21.97 -19.07 -3.66
C VAL A 177 -23.37 -18.72 -3.15
N ALA A 178 -23.50 -18.32 -1.88
CA ALA A 178 -24.78 -17.89 -1.31
C ALA A 178 -25.31 -16.65 -2.04
N ALA A 179 -24.44 -15.67 -2.32
CA ALA A 179 -24.80 -14.46 -3.07
C ALA A 179 -25.26 -14.78 -4.49
N ILE A 180 -24.57 -15.67 -5.20
CA ILE A 180 -24.97 -16.14 -6.55
C ILE A 180 -26.33 -16.83 -6.50
N LYS A 181 -26.53 -17.77 -5.58
CA LYS A 181 -27.78 -18.51 -5.44
C LYS A 181 -28.97 -17.65 -5.03
N SER A 182 -28.73 -16.52 -4.37
CA SER A 182 -29.78 -15.60 -3.96
C SER A 182 -30.49 -14.94 -5.14
N GLY A 183 -29.85 -14.83 -6.30
CA GLY A 183 -30.34 -14.10 -7.46
C GLY A 183 -30.54 -12.60 -7.23
N LYS A 184 -29.99 -12.05 -6.13
CA LYS A 184 -30.17 -10.65 -5.75
C LYS A 184 -29.41 -9.69 -6.65
N TYR A 185 -28.24 -10.10 -7.17
CA TYR A 185 -27.30 -9.22 -7.84
C TYR A 185 -27.26 -9.45 -9.34
N ASP A 186 -27.34 -8.35 -10.11
CA ASP A 186 -27.11 -8.36 -11.56
C ASP A 186 -25.62 -8.65 -11.87
N THR A 187 -24.72 -8.20 -10.98
CA THR A 187 -23.26 -8.41 -11.13
C THR A 187 -22.61 -8.64 -9.78
N ILE A 188 -21.61 -9.51 -9.77
CA ILE A 188 -20.75 -9.77 -8.60
C ILE A 188 -19.28 -9.58 -9.02
N ILE A 189 -18.57 -8.71 -8.31
CA ILE A 189 -17.12 -8.50 -8.46
C ILE A 189 -16.45 -9.12 -7.24
N CYS A 190 -15.62 -10.13 -7.51
CA CYS A 190 -14.86 -10.86 -6.49
C CYS A 190 -13.37 -10.82 -6.82
N ASN A 191 -12.54 -10.66 -5.80
CA ASN A 191 -11.11 -10.87 -5.89
C ASN A 191 -10.72 -11.90 -4.81
N TYR A 192 -10.27 -13.07 -5.25
CA TYR A 192 -9.78 -14.11 -4.34
C TYR A 192 -8.39 -13.75 -3.79
N PRO A 193 -7.97 -14.33 -2.65
CA PRO A 193 -6.58 -14.28 -2.23
C PRO A 193 -5.66 -14.88 -3.28
N ASN A 194 -4.36 -14.57 -3.19
CA ASN A 194 -3.39 -15.12 -4.13
C ASN A 194 -3.40 -16.65 -4.06
N GLY A 195 -3.14 -17.30 -5.18
CA GLY A 195 -2.86 -18.73 -5.22
C GLY A 195 -1.39 -18.96 -4.94
N ASP A 196 -1.05 -19.21 -3.70
CA ASP A 196 0.30 -19.52 -3.23
C ASP A 196 0.50 -21.04 -3.11
#